data_0ea475bd605030f4a20db8881a5b4117
#
_entry.id   0ea475bd605030f4a20db8881a5b4117
#
_cell.length_a   1.000
_cell.length_b   1.000
_cell.length_c   1.000
_cell.angle_alpha   90.00
_cell.angle_beta   90.00
_cell.angle_gamma   90.00
#
_symmetry.space_group_name_H-M   'P 1'
#
loop_
_entity.id
_entity.type
_entity.pdbx_description
1 polymer ?
#
loop_
_entity_poly.entity_id
_entity_poly.type
_entity_poly.pdbx_seq_one_letter_code
_entity_poly.pdbx_strand_id
1 'polypeptide(L)'
;MSHELGVPMPLVANLVSLTATAWGVTSAMGGWLTERFGRRRLLIGAPVVLAIAMALQATSSSFVVLAVWAIISGGACGTFMGLLFAEVASHVEDRQRGRALGWVMAGQSLTLVIGVPMAAAIGALIGWRGWLVCVAGLAALTTIALFATVPKAAEPVHGASKGSASRKLSLRVWALLASGIAERICYGLAVVYFATFLQVTYNFSLAELALPLALVAVGNVLGTILGGQLADRLYDRLMTYAVFMALSGVIALAVFFWHPNATVSIVLGFVYVLANALGRPSLMASLAAVPEQVRGTVLGYQGASASVGWIGAAGLGAIILSFGGFGGFGPLALLLSVLGAAIALWCRRVTTLG
;
A
#
# COMPACT_ATOMS: atom_id res chain seq x y z
N MET A 1 12.06 17.65 -15.04
CA MET A 1 10.99 16.90 -15.73
C MET A 1 10.00 17.83 -16.42
N SER A 2 9.27 18.68 -15.70
CA SER A 2 8.30 19.65 -16.27
C SER A 2 8.96 20.55 -17.34
N HIS A 3 10.10 21.19 -17.02
CA HIS A 3 10.85 22.04 -17.95
C HIS A 3 11.37 21.31 -19.20
N GLU A 4 11.84 20.06 -19.05
CA GLU A 4 12.41 19.31 -20.16
C GLU A 4 11.35 18.77 -21.13
N LEU A 5 10.15 18.47 -20.62
CA LEU A 5 9.04 17.93 -21.41
C LEU A 5 8.08 19.02 -21.90
N GLY A 6 8.31 20.28 -21.52
CA GLY A 6 7.47 21.41 -21.90
C GLY A 6 6.03 21.33 -21.40
N VAL A 7 5.78 20.64 -20.26
CA VAL A 7 4.43 20.43 -19.72
C VAL A 7 4.27 21.07 -18.33
N PRO A 8 3.05 21.53 -17.98
CA PRO A 8 2.76 22.09 -16.66
C PRO A 8 3.01 21.07 -15.54
N MET A 9 3.49 21.56 -14.38
CA MET A 9 3.77 20.73 -13.19
C MET A 9 2.57 19.86 -12.75
N PRO A 10 1.30 20.33 -12.80
CA PRO A 10 0.13 19.51 -12.47
C PRO A 10 -0.02 18.27 -13.36
N LEU A 11 0.34 18.36 -14.66
CA LEU A 11 0.30 17.20 -15.56
C LEU A 11 1.35 16.15 -15.16
N VAL A 12 2.54 16.57 -14.73
CA VAL A 12 3.56 15.65 -14.22
C VAL A 12 3.09 14.97 -12.93
N ALA A 13 2.40 15.69 -12.05
CA ALA A 13 1.81 15.12 -10.83
C ALA A 13 0.74 14.05 -11.13
N ASN A 14 -0.03 14.22 -12.22
CA ASN A 14 -1.03 13.24 -12.64
C ASN A 14 -0.44 11.87 -13.04
N LEU A 15 0.86 11.76 -13.34
CA LEU A 15 1.51 10.47 -13.57
C LEU A 15 1.36 9.53 -12.37
N VAL A 16 1.39 10.07 -11.15
CA VAL A 16 1.18 9.27 -9.93
C VAL A 16 -0.22 8.67 -9.90
N SER A 17 -1.24 9.45 -10.28
CA SER A 17 -2.63 8.98 -10.34
C SER A 17 -2.83 7.93 -11.43
N LEU A 18 -2.23 8.10 -12.60
CA LEU A 18 -2.27 7.12 -13.69
C LEU A 18 -1.61 5.79 -13.27
N THR A 19 -0.43 5.88 -12.66
CA THR A 19 0.29 4.72 -12.15
C THR A 19 -0.49 3.98 -11.06
N ALA A 20 -1.09 4.72 -10.11
CA ALA A 20 -1.88 4.15 -9.02
C ALA A 20 -3.17 3.50 -9.54
N THR A 21 -3.83 4.10 -10.54
CA THR A 21 -5.02 3.52 -11.17
C THR A 21 -4.68 2.21 -11.88
N ALA A 22 -3.59 2.20 -12.68
CA ALA A 22 -3.13 1.00 -13.36
C ALA A 22 -2.76 -0.11 -12.36
N TRP A 23 -2.09 0.25 -11.25
CA TRP A 23 -1.82 -0.69 -10.16
C TRP A 23 -3.11 -1.30 -9.61
N GLY A 24 -4.10 -0.50 -9.26
CA GLY A 24 -5.37 -0.97 -8.71
C GLY A 24 -6.09 -1.94 -9.66
N VAL A 25 -6.18 -1.58 -10.93
CA VAL A 25 -6.84 -2.39 -11.97
C VAL A 25 -6.12 -3.74 -12.15
N THR A 26 -4.81 -3.74 -12.35
CA THR A 26 -4.07 -4.99 -12.59
C THR A 26 -3.99 -5.86 -11.33
N SER A 27 -3.95 -5.26 -10.15
CA SER A 27 -4.04 -5.99 -8.89
C SER A 27 -5.39 -6.70 -8.76
N ALA A 28 -6.51 -6.04 -9.10
CA ALA A 28 -7.84 -6.66 -9.13
C ALA A 28 -7.93 -7.79 -10.16
N MET A 29 -7.25 -7.65 -11.30
CA MET A 29 -7.19 -8.67 -12.34
C MET A 29 -6.21 -9.82 -12.03
N GLY A 30 -5.48 -9.77 -10.92
CA GLY A 30 -4.40 -10.70 -10.58
C GLY A 30 -4.82 -12.17 -10.59
N GLY A 31 -6.04 -12.49 -10.14
CA GLY A 31 -6.59 -13.84 -10.23
C GLY A 31 -6.73 -14.33 -11.67
N TRP A 32 -7.39 -13.56 -12.53
CA TRP A 32 -7.57 -13.86 -13.94
C TRP A 32 -6.24 -13.95 -14.71
N LEU A 33 -5.32 -13.02 -14.44
CA LEU A 33 -3.98 -13.04 -15.02
C LEU A 33 -3.24 -14.34 -14.65
N THR A 34 -3.35 -14.75 -13.40
CA THR A 34 -2.71 -15.97 -12.89
C THR A 34 -3.25 -17.23 -13.57
N GLU A 35 -4.57 -17.31 -13.78
CA GLU A 35 -5.20 -18.42 -14.49
C GLU A 35 -4.75 -18.49 -15.96
N ARG A 36 -4.59 -17.33 -16.62
CA ARG A 36 -4.27 -17.26 -18.05
C ARG A 36 -2.79 -17.47 -18.34
N PHE A 37 -1.89 -16.87 -17.57
CA PHE A 37 -0.45 -16.82 -17.84
C PHE A 37 0.37 -17.74 -16.93
N GLY A 38 -0.21 -18.22 -15.84
CA GLY A 38 0.48 -19.00 -14.83
C GLY A 38 1.22 -18.13 -13.82
N ARG A 39 1.19 -18.55 -12.56
CA ARG A 39 1.71 -17.80 -11.41
C ARG A 39 3.20 -17.48 -11.51
N ARG A 40 4.03 -18.47 -11.83
CA ARG A 40 5.48 -18.31 -11.95
C ARG A 40 5.88 -17.33 -13.04
N ARG A 41 5.22 -17.45 -14.22
CA ARG A 41 5.51 -16.57 -15.36
C ARG A 41 5.20 -15.11 -15.02
N LEU A 42 4.11 -14.85 -14.32
CA LEU A 42 3.73 -13.50 -13.89
C LEU A 42 4.65 -12.97 -12.79
N LEU A 43 5.03 -13.82 -11.81
CA LEU A 43 5.90 -13.41 -10.71
C LEU A 43 7.29 -12.99 -11.21
N ILE A 44 7.81 -13.65 -12.24
CA ILE A 44 9.09 -13.31 -12.89
C ILE A 44 8.88 -12.22 -13.96
N GLY A 45 7.82 -12.30 -14.73
CA GLY A 45 7.56 -11.40 -15.85
C GLY A 45 7.20 -9.98 -15.44
N ALA A 46 6.50 -9.79 -14.31
CA ALA A 46 6.12 -8.46 -13.88
C ALA A 46 7.34 -7.56 -13.55
N PRO A 47 8.37 -7.99 -12.81
CA PRO A 47 9.60 -7.22 -12.67
C PRO A 47 10.36 -6.99 -13.97
N VAL A 48 10.32 -7.92 -14.94
CA VAL A 48 10.88 -7.70 -16.28
C VAL A 48 10.17 -6.53 -16.97
N VAL A 49 8.83 -6.56 -17.00
CA VAL A 49 8.02 -5.48 -17.58
C VAL A 49 8.29 -4.16 -16.86
N LEU A 50 8.43 -4.18 -15.53
CA LEU A 50 8.78 -3.00 -14.75
C LEU A 50 10.16 -2.46 -15.17
N ALA A 51 11.18 -3.31 -15.27
CA ALA A 51 12.53 -2.90 -15.67
C ALA A 51 12.53 -2.23 -17.05
N ILE A 52 11.85 -2.86 -18.03
CA ILE A 52 11.73 -2.32 -19.40
C ILE A 52 10.95 -0.99 -19.37
N ALA A 53 9.83 -0.93 -18.67
CA ALA A 53 9.02 0.28 -18.59
C ALA A 53 9.80 1.45 -17.96
N MET A 54 10.56 1.22 -16.89
CA MET A 54 11.40 2.23 -16.25
C MET A 54 12.53 2.71 -17.15
N ALA A 55 13.19 1.79 -17.88
CA ALA A 55 14.23 2.14 -18.83
C ALA A 55 13.68 2.99 -20.00
N LEU A 56 12.50 2.63 -20.53
CA LEU A 56 11.85 3.38 -21.61
C LEU A 56 11.25 4.71 -21.14
N GLN A 57 10.81 4.82 -19.89
CA GLN A 57 10.50 6.12 -19.29
C GLN A 57 11.74 7.03 -19.23
N ALA A 58 12.91 6.49 -18.88
CA ALA A 58 14.13 7.26 -18.79
C ALA A 58 14.58 7.84 -20.16
N THR A 59 14.28 7.16 -21.26
CA THR A 59 14.60 7.61 -22.63
C THR A 59 13.49 8.44 -23.26
N SER A 60 12.34 8.62 -22.62
CA SER A 60 11.20 9.32 -23.18
C SER A 60 11.48 10.81 -23.40
N SER A 61 11.19 11.30 -24.61
CA SER A 61 11.24 12.71 -25.01
C SER A 61 9.88 13.40 -25.01
N SER A 62 8.79 12.64 -24.89
CA SER A 62 7.41 13.12 -24.89
C SER A 62 6.67 12.71 -23.62
N PHE A 63 5.84 13.62 -23.09
CA PHE A 63 4.99 13.35 -21.94
C PHE A 63 4.03 12.17 -22.17
N VAL A 64 3.46 12.06 -23.37
CA VAL A 64 2.52 10.98 -23.71
C VAL A 64 3.21 9.61 -23.64
N VAL A 65 4.41 9.49 -24.21
CA VAL A 65 5.22 8.24 -24.17
C VAL A 65 5.58 7.91 -22.73
N LEU A 66 6.01 8.91 -21.96
CA LEU A 66 6.30 8.75 -20.53
C LEU A 66 5.07 8.26 -19.75
N ALA A 67 3.89 8.82 -19.99
CA ALA A 67 2.63 8.44 -19.34
C ALA A 67 2.22 7.00 -19.69
N VAL A 68 2.37 6.59 -20.94
CA VAL A 68 2.09 5.20 -21.36
C VAL A 68 2.97 4.22 -20.59
N TRP A 69 4.27 4.47 -20.52
CA TRP A 69 5.18 3.60 -19.77
C TRP A 69 4.97 3.68 -18.25
N ALA A 70 4.51 4.82 -17.72
CA ALA A 70 4.11 4.96 -16.33
C ALA A 70 2.88 4.09 -16.01
N ILE A 71 1.89 4.02 -16.89
CA ILE A 71 0.73 3.12 -16.76
C ILE A 71 1.19 1.65 -16.77
N ILE A 72 2.07 1.29 -17.70
CA ILE A 72 2.59 -0.08 -17.83
C ILE A 72 3.38 -0.46 -16.56
N SER A 73 4.23 0.42 -16.06
CA SER A 73 4.99 0.17 -14.82
C SER A 73 4.08 0.02 -13.60
N GLY A 74 3.04 0.86 -13.49
CA GLY A 74 2.02 0.74 -12.44
C GLY A 74 1.29 -0.61 -12.51
N GLY A 75 0.93 -1.04 -13.72
CA GLY A 75 0.32 -2.33 -13.96
C GLY A 75 1.21 -3.52 -13.57
N ALA A 76 2.49 -3.46 -13.91
CA ALA A 76 3.47 -4.46 -13.52
C ALA A 76 3.61 -4.55 -11.98
N CYS A 77 3.70 -3.39 -11.30
CA CYS A 77 3.75 -3.34 -9.83
C CYS A 77 2.50 -3.93 -9.19
N GLY A 78 1.30 -3.59 -9.69
CA GLY A 78 0.04 -4.11 -9.16
C GLY A 78 -0.08 -5.62 -9.29
N THR A 79 0.28 -6.17 -10.45
CA THR A 79 0.34 -7.61 -10.70
C THR A 79 1.34 -8.28 -9.76
N PHE A 80 2.56 -7.76 -9.65
CA PHE A 80 3.62 -8.33 -8.84
C PHE A 80 3.25 -8.38 -7.35
N MET A 81 2.74 -7.29 -6.80
CA MET A 81 2.43 -7.20 -5.37
C MET A 81 1.32 -8.16 -4.94
N GLY A 82 0.23 -8.25 -5.73
CA GLY A 82 -0.84 -9.21 -5.45
C GLY A 82 -0.36 -10.66 -5.44
N LEU A 83 0.49 -11.01 -6.43
CA LEU A 83 1.10 -12.34 -6.53
C LEU A 83 2.09 -12.61 -5.40
N LEU A 84 2.92 -11.63 -5.04
CA LEU A 84 3.89 -11.76 -3.96
C LEU A 84 3.21 -12.05 -2.62
N PHE A 85 2.15 -11.33 -2.29
CA PHE A 85 1.37 -11.60 -1.08
C PHE A 85 0.74 -13.00 -1.10
N ALA A 86 0.19 -13.41 -2.25
CA ALA A 86 -0.39 -14.75 -2.40
C ALA A 86 0.67 -15.85 -2.29
N GLU A 87 1.86 -15.63 -2.88
CA GLU A 87 2.98 -16.56 -2.83
C GLU A 87 3.48 -16.75 -1.40
N VAL A 88 3.79 -15.65 -0.71
CA VAL A 88 4.24 -15.69 0.68
C VAL A 88 3.19 -16.36 1.58
N ALA A 89 1.91 -15.99 1.42
CA ALA A 89 0.84 -16.57 2.24
C ALA A 89 0.62 -18.07 2.00
N SER A 90 1.01 -18.61 0.82
CA SER A 90 0.87 -20.04 0.50
C SER A 90 2.05 -20.90 0.94
N HIS A 91 3.23 -20.30 1.16
CA HIS A 91 4.44 -21.02 1.57
C HIS A 91 4.70 -21.00 3.07
N VAL A 92 3.87 -20.34 3.85
CA VAL A 92 4.01 -20.28 5.30
C VAL A 92 2.78 -20.84 5.99
N GLU A 93 3.00 -21.49 7.16
CA GLU A 93 1.92 -21.95 8.02
C GLU A 93 1.03 -20.79 8.47
N ASP A 94 -0.25 -21.06 8.75
CA ASP A 94 -1.19 -20.04 9.17
C ASP A 94 -0.70 -19.24 10.39
N ARG A 95 -0.03 -19.94 11.33
CA ARG A 95 0.55 -19.35 12.54
C ARG A 95 1.68 -18.34 12.28
N GLN A 96 2.36 -18.40 11.14
CA GLN A 96 3.48 -17.53 10.78
C GLN A 96 3.12 -16.53 9.68
N ARG A 97 1.87 -16.59 9.16
CA ARG A 97 1.42 -15.81 8.01
C ARG A 97 1.41 -14.31 8.28
N GLY A 98 1.02 -13.89 9.48
CA GLY A 98 1.02 -12.48 9.87
C GLY A 98 2.42 -11.88 9.83
N ARG A 99 3.40 -12.58 10.40
CA ARG A 99 4.81 -12.15 10.41
C ARG A 99 5.39 -12.10 9.01
N ALA A 100 5.16 -13.13 8.19
CA ALA A 100 5.66 -13.17 6.82
C ALA A 100 5.07 -12.03 5.96
N LEU A 101 3.76 -11.81 6.01
CA LEU A 101 3.12 -10.69 5.35
C LEU A 101 3.56 -9.34 5.91
N GLY A 102 3.76 -9.25 7.22
CA GLY A 102 4.31 -8.06 7.88
C GLY A 102 5.69 -7.67 7.33
N TRP A 103 6.59 -8.63 7.10
CA TRP A 103 7.89 -8.35 6.48
C TRP A 103 7.78 -7.84 5.03
N VAL A 104 6.88 -8.42 4.23
CA VAL A 104 6.63 -7.92 2.86
C VAL A 104 6.12 -6.48 2.89
N MET A 105 5.20 -6.16 3.80
CA MET A 105 4.66 -4.82 3.96
C MET A 105 5.70 -3.84 4.53
N ALA A 106 6.57 -4.30 5.42
CA ALA A 106 7.68 -3.50 5.93
C ALA A 106 8.65 -3.12 4.81
N GLY A 107 8.91 -4.02 3.85
CA GLY A 107 9.67 -3.73 2.65
C GLY A 107 9.08 -2.58 1.82
N GLN A 108 7.74 -2.55 1.66
CA GLN A 108 7.06 -1.42 1.02
C GLN A 108 7.24 -0.11 1.82
N SER A 109 7.12 -0.18 3.15
CA SER A 109 7.28 0.98 4.02
C SER A 109 8.70 1.52 4.02
N LEU A 110 9.70 0.65 3.84
CA LEU A 110 11.11 1.02 3.75
C LEU A 110 11.38 1.93 2.54
N THR A 111 10.56 1.84 1.50
CA THR A 111 10.64 2.76 0.34
C THR A 111 10.44 4.22 0.75
N LEU A 112 9.62 4.51 1.75
CA LEU A 112 9.43 5.87 2.24
C LEU A 112 10.63 6.37 3.06
N VAL A 113 11.29 5.47 3.79
CA VAL A 113 12.42 5.83 4.66
C VAL A 113 13.72 5.96 3.87
N ILE A 114 13.96 5.08 2.92
CA ILE A 114 15.22 4.99 2.16
C ILE A 114 15.01 5.42 0.71
N GLY A 115 13.97 4.92 0.05
CA GLY A 115 13.76 5.13 -1.39
C GLY A 115 13.51 6.59 -1.75
N VAL A 116 12.72 7.33 -0.97
CA VAL A 116 12.45 8.75 -1.23
C VAL A 116 13.71 9.62 -1.07
N PRO A 117 14.49 9.52 0.04
CA PRO A 117 15.77 10.21 0.14
C PRO A 117 16.78 9.81 -0.94
N MET A 118 16.86 8.52 -1.28
CA MET A 118 17.72 8.05 -2.38
C MET A 118 17.28 8.64 -3.72
N ALA A 119 15.98 8.68 -4.01
CA ALA A 119 15.46 9.28 -5.24
C ALA A 119 15.82 10.77 -5.33
N ALA A 120 15.75 11.51 -4.22
CA ALA A 120 16.13 12.90 -4.16
C ALA A 120 17.65 13.08 -4.38
N ALA A 121 18.48 12.30 -3.69
CA ALA A 121 19.94 12.36 -3.81
C ALA A 121 20.42 11.96 -5.21
N ILE A 122 19.97 10.83 -5.74
CA ILE A 122 20.33 10.36 -7.08
C ILE A 122 19.78 11.31 -8.15
N GLY A 123 18.54 11.79 -7.96
CA GLY A 123 17.92 12.76 -8.84
C GLY A 123 18.67 14.09 -8.90
N ALA A 124 19.29 14.52 -7.80
CA ALA A 124 20.14 15.70 -7.76
C ALA A 124 21.49 15.49 -8.47
N LEU A 125 22.06 14.28 -8.40
CA LEU A 125 23.37 13.94 -8.99
C LEU A 125 23.30 13.66 -10.50
N ILE A 126 22.38 12.81 -10.92
CA ILE A 126 22.29 12.30 -12.30
C ILE A 126 20.92 12.52 -12.95
N GLY A 127 20.09 13.36 -12.32
CA GLY A 127 18.76 13.71 -12.83
C GLY A 127 17.72 12.62 -12.63
N TRP A 128 16.46 12.97 -12.92
CA TRP A 128 15.33 12.05 -12.78
C TRP A 128 15.41 10.83 -13.74
N ARG A 129 16.03 10.98 -14.91
CA ARG A 129 16.28 9.87 -15.85
C ARG A 129 17.23 8.85 -15.24
N GLY A 130 18.31 9.31 -14.61
CA GLY A 130 19.27 8.46 -13.91
C GLY A 130 18.61 7.67 -12.77
N TRP A 131 17.71 8.29 -12.01
CA TRP A 131 16.92 7.59 -11.00
C TRP A 131 16.08 6.45 -11.61
N LEU A 132 15.38 6.69 -12.73
CA LEU A 132 14.58 5.66 -13.39
C LEU A 132 15.45 4.49 -13.88
N VAL A 133 16.66 4.75 -14.37
CA VAL A 133 17.62 3.70 -14.75
C VAL A 133 18.06 2.88 -13.53
N CYS A 134 18.32 3.52 -12.40
CA CYS A 134 18.61 2.80 -11.14
C CYS A 134 17.47 1.87 -10.72
N VAL A 135 16.22 2.34 -10.80
CA VAL A 135 15.04 1.51 -10.51
C VAL A 135 14.89 0.37 -11.51
N ALA A 136 15.15 0.61 -12.80
CA ALA A 136 15.17 -0.42 -13.84
C ALA A 136 16.22 -1.51 -13.52
N GLY A 137 17.41 -1.11 -13.10
CA GLY A 137 18.49 -2.02 -12.69
C GLY A 137 18.08 -2.87 -11.47
N LEU A 138 17.46 -2.25 -10.46
CA LEU A 138 16.96 -2.97 -9.29
C LEU A 138 15.86 -3.97 -9.65
N ALA A 139 14.94 -3.61 -10.55
CA ALA A 139 13.90 -4.51 -11.06
C ALA A 139 14.49 -5.68 -11.84
N ALA A 140 15.55 -5.44 -12.64
CA ALA A 140 16.27 -6.49 -13.34
C ALA A 140 16.98 -7.45 -12.37
N LEU A 141 17.63 -6.92 -11.32
CA LEU A 141 18.25 -7.75 -10.27
C LEU A 141 17.19 -8.59 -9.53
N THR A 142 16.04 -7.99 -9.23
CA THR A 142 14.90 -8.71 -8.64
C THR A 142 14.43 -9.85 -9.55
N THR A 143 14.37 -9.62 -10.85
CA THR A 143 14.04 -10.66 -11.86
C THR A 143 15.03 -11.83 -11.80
N ILE A 144 16.32 -11.54 -11.78
CA ILE A 144 17.38 -12.56 -11.71
C ILE A 144 17.26 -13.38 -10.41
N ALA A 145 17.05 -12.70 -9.28
CA ALA A 145 16.87 -13.35 -7.99
C ALA A 145 15.63 -14.27 -7.97
N LEU A 146 14.51 -13.82 -8.52
CA LEU A 146 13.29 -14.63 -8.61
C LEU A 146 13.45 -15.82 -9.57
N PHE A 147 14.14 -15.61 -10.68
CA PHE A 147 14.42 -16.69 -11.62
C PHE A 147 15.25 -17.80 -10.99
N ALA A 148 16.21 -17.44 -10.13
CA ALA A 148 17.07 -18.37 -9.42
C ALA A 148 16.37 -19.07 -8.22
N THR A 149 15.44 -18.37 -7.55
CA THR A 149 14.85 -18.85 -6.29
C THR A 149 13.49 -19.51 -6.44
N VAL A 150 12.69 -19.09 -7.45
CA VAL A 150 11.34 -19.63 -7.66
C VAL A 150 11.42 -20.96 -8.42
N PRO A 151 11.02 -22.10 -7.82
CA PRO A 151 11.15 -23.42 -8.44
C PRO A 151 10.44 -23.54 -9.78
N LYS A 152 11.02 -24.31 -10.71
CA LYS A 152 10.41 -24.59 -12.01
C LYS A 152 9.11 -25.43 -11.90
N ALA A 153 8.98 -26.20 -10.83
CA ALA A 153 7.89 -27.15 -10.62
C ALA A 153 6.62 -26.59 -9.98
N ALA A 154 6.43 -25.28 -9.96
CA ALA A 154 5.10 -24.73 -9.74
C ALA A 154 4.27 -24.86 -11.04
N GLU A 155 4.15 -26.07 -11.57
CA GLU A 155 3.14 -26.35 -12.58
C GLU A 155 1.75 -26.00 -12.02
N PRO A 156 0.84 -25.49 -12.88
CA PRO A 156 -0.53 -25.25 -12.45
C PRO A 156 -1.02 -26.56 -11.82
N VAL A 157 -1.52 -26.48 -10.61
CA VAL A 157 -2.38 -27.53 -10.08
C VAL A 157 -3.48 -27.69 -11.12
N HIS A 158 -3.36 -28.70 -11.99
CA HIS A 158 -4.34 -29.09 -12.99
C HIS A 158 -5.60 -29.61 -12.30
N GLY A 159 -6.25 -28.74 -11.58
CA GLY A 159 -7.39 -28.93 -10.72
C GLY A 159 -7.96 -27.63 -10.22
N ALA A 160 -7.28 -26.49 -10.47
CA ALA A 160 -7.92 -25.19 -10.38
C ALA A 160 -9.01 -25.15 -11.44
N SER A 161 -10.20 -25.60 -11.02
CA SER A 161 -11.38 -25.75 -11.87
C SER A 161 -11.55 -24.48 -12.70
N LYS A 162 -11.90 -24.66 -13.99
CA LYS A 162 -12.33 -23.62 -14.95
C LYS A 162 -13.54 -22.79 -14.43
N GLY A 163 -13.59 -22.46 -13.15
CA GLY A 163 -14.65 -21.77 -12.44
C GLY A 163 -14.18 -20.84 -11.32
N SER A 164 -12.87 -20.61 -11.15
CA SER A 164 -12.38 -19.76 -10.05
C SER A 164 -12.83 -18.31 -10.19
N ALA A 165 -12.85 -17.77 -11.40
CA ALA A 165 -13.35 -16.41 -11.66
C ALA A 165 -14.87 -16.23 -11.39
N SER A 166 -15.63 -17.35 -11.34
CA SER A 166 -17.08 -17.34 -11.10
C SER A 166 -17.47 -17.64 -9.65
N ARG A 167 -16.54 -17.97 -8.76
CA ARG A 167 -16.89 -18.25 -7.37
C ARG A 167 -17.16 -16.93 -6.65
N LYS A 168 -18.41 -16.68 -6.34
CA LYS A 168 -18.85 -15.49 -5.59
C LYS A 168 -18.07 -15.42 -4.27
N LEU A 169 -17.31 -14.36 -4.08
CA LEU A 169 -16.66 -14.10 -2.80
C LEU A 169 -17.73 -13.87 -1.72
N SER A 170 -17.47 -14.36 -0.53
CA SER A 170 -18.39 -14.18 0.60
C SER A 170 -18.53 -12.69 0.96
N LEU A 171 -19.71 -12.33 1.48
CA LEU A 171 -19.95 -10.97 1.99
C LEU A 171 -18.90 -10.56 3.02
N ARG A 172 -18.40 -11.51 3.81
CA ARG A 172 -17.32 -11.28 4.78
C ARG A 172 -16.04 -10.78 4.12
N VAL A 173 -15.63 -11.35 2.98
CA VAL A 173 -14.44 -10.90 2.25
C VAL A 173 -14.62 -9.45 1.76
N TRP A 174 -15.77 -9.16 1.17
CA TRP A 174 -16.09 -7.79 0.72
C TRP A 174 -16.11 -6.79 1.86
N ALA A 175 -16.66 -7.17 3.02
CA ALA A 175 -16.66 -6.33 4.21
C ALA A 175 -15.24 -6.05 4.73
N LEU A 176 -14.37 -7.08 4.78
CA LEU A 176 -12.97 -6.90 5.16
C LEU A 176 -12.19 -6.02 4.17
N LEU A 177 -12.47 -6.14 2.87
CA LEU A 177 -11.90 -5.26 1.85
C LEU A 177 -12.36 -3.80 2.04
N ALA A 178 -13.64 -3.58 2.35
CA ALA A 178 -14.16 -2.25 2.67
C ALA A 178 -13.52 -1.67 3.93
N SER A 179 -13.33 -2.49 4.97
CA SER A 179 -12.57 -2.09 6.16
C SER A 179 -11.12 -1.72 5.82
N GLY A 180 -10.49 -2.44 4.88
CA GLY A 180 -9.16 -2.12 4.35
C GLY A 180 -9.11 -0.79 3.59
N ILE A 181 -10.18 -0.42 2.87
CA ILE A 181 -10.29 0.91 2.25
C ILE A 181 -10.30 2.00 3.33
N ALA A 182 -11.11 1.84 4.37
CA ALA A 182 -11.18 2.80 5.49
C ALA A 182 -9.81 2.97 6.18
N GLU A 183 -9.11 1.85 6.46
CA GLU A 183 -7.75 1.86 6.99
C GLU A 183 -6.80 2.64 6.09
N ARG A 184 -6.85 2.37 4.79
CA ARG A 184 -5.96 3.01 3.83
C ARG A 184 -6.25 4.49 3.65
N ILE A 185 -7.51 4.93 3.76
CA ILE A 185 -7.86 6.35 3.77
C ILE A 185 -7.24 7.01 5.02
N CYS A 186 -7.42 6.44 6.20
CA CYS A 186 -6.85 6.97 7.44
C CYS A 186 -5.32 7.12 7.35
N TYR A 187 -4.63 6.08 6.89
CA TYR A 187 -3.19 6.13 6.67
C TYR A 187 -2.79 7.19 5.63
N GLY A 188 -3.52 7.25 4.52
CA GLY A 188 -3.27 8.19 3.42
C GLY A 188 -3.44 9.65 3.86
N LEU A 189 -4.42 9.96 4.71
CA LEU A 189 -4.58 11.30 5.28
C LEU A 189 -3.32 11.76 6.02
N ALA A 190 -2.68 10.86 6.81
CA ALA A 190 -1.42 11.18 7.46
C ALA A 190 -0.29 11.34 6.45
N VAL A 191 -0.10 10.42 5.51
CA VAL A 191 1.05 10.45 4.59
C VAL A 191 0.97 11.62 3.62
N VAL A 192 -0.22 11.95 3.12
CA VAL A 192 -0.41 13.00 2.10
C VAL A 192 -0.43 14.39 2.74
N TYR A 193 -1.07 14.54 3.89
CA TYR A 193 -1.40 15.87 4.43
C TYR A 193 -0.61 16.27 5.68
N PHE A 194 0.09 15.37 6.34
CA PHE A 194 0.81 15.71 7.57
C PHE A 194 1.94 16.72 7.33
N ALA A 195 2.61 16.65 6.19
CA ALA A 195 3.60 17.65 5.80
C ALA A 195 2.95 19.04 5.67
N THR A 196 1.83 19.13 4.96
CA THR A 196 1.08 20.37 4.79
C THR A 196 0.52 20.88 6.12
N PHE A 197 0.07 19.98 7.01
CA PHE A 197 -0.36 20.34 8.36
C PHE A 197 0.76 21.02 9.15
N LEU A 198 1.97 20.44 9.15
CA LEU A 198 3.11 21.04 9.85
C LEU A 198 3.53 22.38 9.25
N GLN A 199 3.49 22.52 7.93
CA GLN A 199 3.80 23.77 7.25
C GLN A 199 2.79 24.88 7.60
N VAL A 200 1.50 24.57 7.51
CA VAL A 200 0.44 25.58 7.72
C VAL A 200 0.29 25.93 9.20
N THR A 201 0.40 24.94 10.10
CA THR A 201 0.15 25.15 11.54
C THR A 201 1.37 25.72 12.27
N TYR A 202 2.59 25.31 11.87
CA TYR A 202 3.83 25.67 12.58
C TYR A 202 4.85 26.42 11.72
N ASN A 203 4.49 26.77 10.47
CA ASN A 203 5.37 27.45 9.50
C ASN A 203 6.68 26.69 9.22
N PHE A 204 6.66 25.36 9.23
CA PHE A 204 7.86 24.57 8.92
C PHE A 204 8.31 24.79 7.48
N SER A 205 9.61 25.03 7.32
CA SER A 205 10.27 24.98 6.02
C SER A 205 10.33 23.55 5.47
N LEU A 206 10.60 23.41 4.17
CA LEU A 206 10.77 22.10 3.55
C LEU A 206 11.91 21.28 4.18
N ALA A 207 12.97 21.93 4.62
CA ALA A 207 14.11 21.29 5.28
C ALA A 207 13.74 20.74 6.68
N GLU A 208 12.94 21.48 7.44
CA GLU A 208 12.50 21.09 8.78
C GLU A 208 11.50 19.93 8.76
N LEU A 209 10.80 19.71 7.66
CA LEU A 209 9.89 18.56 7.48
C LEU A 209 10.60 17.22 7.40
N ALA A 210 11.88 17.19 7.04
CA ALA A 210 12.59 15.94 6.79
C ALA A 210 12.57 14.98 7.99
N LEU A 211 12.87 15.49 9.19
CA LEU A 211 12.88 14.69 10.42
C LEU A 211 11.49 14.21 10.84
N PRO A 212 10.45 15.06 10.91
CA PRO A 212 9.07 14.61 11.21
C PRO A 212 8.57 13.53 10.27
N LEU A 213 8.76 13.70 8.96
CA LEU A 213 8.29 12.70 7.97
C LEU A 213 9.09 11.40 8.05
N ALA A 214 10.40 11.47 8.34
CA ALA A 214 11.19 10.27 8.59
C ALA A 214 10.71 9.52 9.84
N LEU A 215 10.37 10.21 10.93
CA LEU A 215 9.81 9.59 12.14
C LEU A 215 8.47 8.89 11.85
N VAL A 216 7.57 9.54 11.13
CA VAL A 216 6.28 8.94 10.70
C VAL A 216 6.53 7.68 9.85
N ALA A 217 7.49 7.72 8.92
CA ALA A 217 7.84 6.57 8.10
C ALA A 217 8.45 5.43 8.93
N VAL A 218 9.31 5.73 9.90
CA VAL A 218 9.85 4.75 10.88
C VAL A 218 8.70 4.14 11.69
N GLY A 219 7.75 4.94 12.17
CA GLY A 219 6.55 4.47 12.85
C GLY A 219 5.76 3.44 12.04
N ASN A 220 5.62 3.68 10.73
CA ASN A 220 4.95 2.74 9.82
C ASN A 220 5.74 1.42 9.67
N VAL A 221 7.07 1.47 9.53
CA VAL A 221 7.91 0.26 9.45
C VAL A 221 7.81 -0.55 10.73
N LEU A 222 8.04 0.09 11.89
CA LEU A 222 7.98 -0.55 13.19
C LEU A 222 6.60 -1.14 13.47
N GLY A 223 5.53 -0.37 13.21
CA GLY A 223 4.16 -0.82 13.38
C GLY A 223 3.84 -2.04 12.52
N THR A 224 4.31 -2.08 11.27
CA THR A 224 4.07 -3.21 10.37
C THR A 224 4.82 -4.46 10.82
N ILE A 225 6.08 -4.34 11.24
CA ILE A 225 6.88 -5.48 11.73
C ILE A 225 6.29 -6.03 13.05
N LEU A 226 6.03 -5.16 14.01
CA LEU A 226 5.46 -5.54 15.31
C LEU A 226 4.04 -6.07 15.14
N GLY A 227 3.23 -5.45 14.27
CA GLY A 227 1.90 -5.92 13.92
C GLY A 227 1.86 -7.30 13.31
N GLY A 228 2.88 -7.66 12.49
CA GLY A 228 3.07 -9.01 11.97
C GLY A 228 3.30 -10.04 13.08
N GLN A 229 4.13 -9.69 14.07
CA GLN A 229 4.37 -10.56 15.24
C GLN A 229 3.12 -10.70 16.10
N LEU A 230 2.37 -9.61 16.31
CA LEU A 230 1.12 -9.61 17.06
C LEU A 230 0.05 -10.46 16.37
N ALA A 231 -0.06 -10.37 15.04
CA ALA A 231 -0.99 -11.15 14.24
C ALA A 231 -0.78 -12.68 14.35
N ASP A 232 0.45 -13.10 14.66
CA ASP A 232 0.80 -14.51 14.83
C ASP A 232 0.68 -14.98 16.30
N ARG A 233 0.93 -14.07 17.25
CA ARG A 233 0.89 -14.39 18.69
C ARG A 233 -0.51 -14.30 19.29
N LEU A 234 -1.31 -13.36 18.82
CA LEU A 234 -2.67 -13.16 19.31
C LEU A 234 -3.64 -14.07 18.53
N TYR A 235 -4.45 -14.81 19.27
CA TYR A 235 -5.39 -15.79 18.70
C TYR A 235 -6.43 -15.13 17.77
N ASP A 236 -6.82 -13.89 18.05
CA ASP A 236 -7.90 -13.20 17.34
C ASP A 236 -7.37 -12.03 16.50
N ARG A 237 -7.05 -12.32 15.25
CA ARG A 237 -6.54 -11.36 14.28
C ARG A 237 -7.51 -10.19 14.00
N LEU A 238 -8.81 -10.48 13.93
CA LEU A 238 -9.81 -9.44 13.64
C LEU A 238 -10.03 -8.53 14.85
N MET A 239 -9.97 -9.07 16.07
CA MET A 239 -10.00 -8.26 17.28
C MET A 239 -8.75 -7.38 17.37
N THR A 240 -7.55 -7.93 17.11
CA THR A 240 -6.30 -7.16 17.08
C THR A 240 -6.39 -6.00 16.09
N TYR A 241 -6.84 -6.27 14.87
CA TYR A 241 -7.05 -5.22 13.87
C TYR A 241 -8.04 -4.16 14.35
N ALA A 242 -9.20 -4.56 14.89
CA ALA A 242 -10.23 -3.64 15.33
C ALA A 242 -9.75 -2.73 16.47
N VAL A 243 -9.01 -3.26 17.44
CA VAL A 243 -8.44 -2.48 18.55
C VAL A 243 -7.46 -1.43 18.03
N PHE A 244 -6.49 -1.81 17.21
CA PHE A 244 -5.50 -0.87 16.68
C PHE A 244 -6.10 0.13 15.70
N MET A 245 -7.11 -0.26 14.93
CA MET A 245 -7.85 0.63 14.05
C MET A 245 -8.61 1.69 14.87
N ALA A 246 -9.35 1.28 15.91
CA ALA A 246 -10.06 2.22 16.79
C ALA A 246 -9.10 3.15 17.56
N LEU A 247 -8.00 2.59 18.09
CA LEU A 247 -6.97 3.36 18.77
C LEU A 247 -6.35 4.42 17.86
N SER A 248 -6.02 4.05 16.60
CA SER A 248 -5.48 5.00 15.63
C SER A 248 -6.47 6.15 15.35
N GLY A 249 -7.78 5.87 15.29
CA GLY A 249 -8.80 6.89 15.11
C GLY A 249 -8.85 7.91 16.24
N VAL A 250 -8.75 7.45 17.49
CA VAL A 250 -8.67 8.32 18.68
C VAL A 250 -7.41 9.18 18.65
N ILE A 251 -6.26 8.58 18.29
CA ILE A 251 -5.00 9.32 18.19
C ILE A 251 -5.08 10.34 17.05
N ALA A 252 -5.67 10.00 15.89
CA ALA A 252 -5.87 10.94 14.78
C ALA A 252 -6.69 12.16 15.21
N LEU A 253 -7.72 11.96 16.02
CA LEU A 253 -8.48 13.06 16.60
C LEU A 253 -7.56 13.98 17.41
N ALA A 254 -6.70 13.41 18.27
CA ALA A 254 -5.75 14.19 19.06
C ALA A 254 -4.73 14.94 18.18
N VAL A 255 -4.19 14.31 17.11
CA VAL A 255 -3.23 14.95 16.18
C VAL A 255 -3.77 16.25 15.60
N PHE A 256 -5.02 16.27 15.16
CA PHE A 256 -5.60 17.38 14.42
C PHE A 256 -6.39 18.37 15.27
N PHE A 257 -6.76 18.00 16.52
CA PHE A 257 -7.46 18.89 17.44
C PHE A 257 -6.59 19.42 18.59
N TRP A 258 -5.69 18.59 19.11
CA TRP A 258 -4.84 18.96 20.23
C TRP A 258 -3.39 19.08 19.79
N HIS A 259 -3.04 20.25 19.29
CA HIS A 259 -1.71 20.54 18.75
C HIS A 259 -1.05 21.74 19.48
N PRO A 260 -0.70 21.56 20.78
CA PRO A 260 -0.16 22.67 21.60
C PRO A 260 1.22 23.14 21.11
N ASN A 261 2.00 22.27 20.52
CA ASN A 261 3.29 22.59 19.89
C ASN A 261 3.69 21.54 18.84
N ALA A 262 4.68 21.88 18.03
CA ALA A 262 5.14 21.02 16.94
C ALA A 262 5.64 19.64 17.41
N THR A 263 6.38 19.60 18.53
CA THR A 263 6.92 18.35 19.07
C THR A 263 5.80 17.37 19.44
N VAL A 264 4.75 17.84 20.12
CA VAL A 264 3.59 17.00 20.46
C VAL A 264 2.89 16.50 19.21
N SER A 265 2.69 17.35 18.21
CA SER A 265 2.08 16.94 16.93
C SER A 265 2.91 15.91 16.18
N ILE A 266 4.24 16.02 16.19
CA ILE A 266 5.14 15.05 15.57
C ILE A 266 5.07 13.71 16.30
N VAL A 267 5.11 13.71 17.63
CA VAL A 267 5.00 12.49 18.45
C VAL A 267 3.64 11.83 18.24
N LEU A 268 2.56 12.60 18.26
CA LEU A 268 1.21 12.08 18.00
C LEU A 268 1.08 11.53 16.58
N GLY A 269 1.66 12.19 15.59
CA GLY A 269 1.69 11.70 14.20
C GLY A 269 2.44 10.37 14.07
N PHE A 270 3.60 10.24 14.74
CA PHE A 270 4.34 8.98 14.84
C PHE A 270 3.49 7.88 15.48
N VAL A 271 2.89 8.14 16.66
CA VAL A 271 2.08 7.16 17.39
C VAL A 271 0.81 6.78 16.61
N TYR A 272 0.21 7.75 15.91
CA TYR A 272 -0.93 7.50 15.03
C TYR A 272 -0.59 6.49 13.92
N VAL A 273 0.48 6.75 13.18
CA VAL A 273 0.88 5.88 12.07
C VAL A 273 1.37 4.52 12.58
N LEU A 274 2.07 4.50 13.71
CA LEU A 274 2.47 3.26 14.38
C LEU A 274 1.25 2.41 14.74
N ALA A 275 0.25 2.99 15.41
CA ALA A 275 -0.98 2.30 15.80
C ALA A 275 -1.76 1.78 14.59
N ASN A 276 -1.93 2.61 13.55
CA ASN A 276 -2.58 2.21 12.31
C ASN A 276 -1.86 1.02 11.65
N ALA A 277 -0.53 1.09 11.57
CA ALA A 277 0.30 0.05 10.95
C ALA A 277 0.31 -1.27 11.74
N LEU A 278 0.16 -1.24 13.06
CA LEU A 278 0.08 -2.44 13.93
C LEU A 278 -1.12 -3.33 13.58
N GLY A 279 -2.24 -2.76 13.19
CA GLY A 279 -3.45 -3.53 12.82
C GLY A 279 -3.35 -4.19 11.43
N ARG A 280 -2.64 -3.59 10.50
CA ARG A 280 -2.65 -3.95 9.07
C ARG A 280 -2.27 -5.42 8.77
N PRO A 281 -1.20 -6.00 9.34
CA PRO A 281 -0.85 -7.41 9.08
C PRO A 281 -1.92 -8.39 9.54
N SER A 282 -2.66 -8.05 10.61
CA SER A 282 -3.78 -8.87 11.10
C SER A 282 -4.94 -8.91 10.11
N LEU A 283 -5.28 -7.78 9.48
CA LEU A 283 -6.25 -7.72 8.39
C LEU A 283 -5.79 -8.53 7.18
N MET A 284 -4.52 -8.35 6.76
CA MET A 284 -3.93 -9.08 5.64
C MET A 284 -3.93 -10.58 5.86
N ALA A 285 -3.53 -11.04 7.05
CA ALA A 285 -3.54 -12.45 7.40
C ALA A 285 -4.97 -13.04 7.39
N SER A 286 -5.96 -12.25 7.83
CA SER A 286 -7.37 -12.63 7.79
C SER A 286 -7.92 -12.73 6.36
N LEU A 287 -7.54 -11.82 5.46
CA LEU A 287 -7.87 -11.89 4.03
C LEU A 287 -7.15 -13.05 3.33
N ALA A 288 -5.94 -13.40 3.75
CA ALA A 288 -5.19 -14.53 3.22
C ALA A 288 -5.66 -15.90 3.75
N ALA A 289 -6.48 -15.93 4.81
CA ALA A 289 -7.03 -17.14 5.41
C ALA A 289 -8.22 -17.75 4.64
N VAL A 290 -8.42 -17.36 3.39
CA VAL A 290 -9.40 -17.94 2.46
C VAL A 290 -8.82 -19.19 1.76
N PRO A 291 -9.68 -20.05 1.17
CA PRO A 291 -9.22 -21.19 0.38
C PRO A 291 -8.21 -20.78 -0.69
N GLU A 292 -7.24 -21.67 -0.93
CA GLU A 292 -6.11 -21.39 -1.84
C GLU A 292 -6.55 -20.97 -3.24
N GLN A 293 -7.64 -21.57 -3.74
CA GLN A 293 -8.20 -21.32 -5.07
C GLN A 293 -8.64 -19.87 -5.29
N VAL A 294 -9.06 -19.16 -4.24
CA VAL A 294 -9.52 -17.77 -4.32
C VAL A 294 -8.57 -16.77 -3.67
N ARG A 295 -7.52 -17.26 -2.99
CA ARG A 295 -6.58 -16.41 -2.24
C ARG A 295 -5.91 -15.34 -3.10
N GLY A 296 -5.43 -15.73 -4.29
CA GLY A 296 -4.82 -14.78 -5.23
C GLY A 296 -5.79 -13.67 -5.65
N THR A 297 -7.05 -14.02 -5.91
CA THR A 297 -8.10 -13.04 -6.25
C THR A 297 -8.41 -12.10 -5.10
N VAL A 298 -8.54 -12.63 -3.87
CA VAL A 298 -8.82 -11.81 -2.67
C VAL A 298 -7.66 -10.84 -2.39
N LEU A 299 -6.41 -11.30 -2.48
CA LEU A 299 -5.25 -10.44 -2.27
C LEU A 299 -5.03 -9.46 -3.42
N GLY A 300 -5.43 -9.81 -4.64
CA GLY A 300 -5.51 -8.87 -5.75
C GLY A 300 -6.54 -7.75 -5.50
N TYR A 301 -7.74 -8.09 -5.05
CA TYR A 301 -8.75 -7.09 -4.66
C TYR A 301 -8.32 -6.25 -3.46
N GLN A 302 -7.51 -6.79 -2.55
CA GLN A 302 -6.92 -5.98 -1.47
C GLN A 302 -5.99 -4.89 -2.03
N GLY A 303 -5.18 -5.20 -3.05
CA GLY A 303 -4.37 -4.19 -3.74
C GLY A 303 -5.22 -3.11 -4.41
N ALA A 304 -6.31 -3.49 -5.07
CA ALA A 304 -7.29 -2.54 -5.63
C ALA A 304 -7.95 -1.69 -4.54
N SER A 305 -8.36 -2.29 -3.43
CA SER A 305 -8.92 -1.60 -2.27
C SER A 305 -7.93 -0.57 -1.70
N ALA A 306 -6.64 -0.90 -1.66
CA ALA A 306 -5.60 0.04 -1.24
C ALA A 306 -5.52 1.24 -2.19
N SER A 307 -5.60 1.03 -3.51
CA SER A 307 -5.62 2.12 -4.50
C SER A 307 -6.83 3.03 -4.32
N VAL A 308 -8.03 2.45 -4.13
CA VAL A 308 -9.26 3.21 -3.81
C VAL A 308 -9.07 4.02 -2.53
N GLY A 309 -8.45 3.44 -1.51
CA GLY A 309 -8.15 4.12 -0.25
C GLY A 309 -7.21 5.33 -0.44
N TRP A 310 -6.15 5.21 -1.26
CA TRP A 310 -5.26 6.33 -1.58
C TRP A 310 -5.98 7.47 -2.32
N ILE A 311 -6.80 7.13 -3.32
CA ILE A 311 -7.62 8.10 -4.05
C ILE A 311 -8.61 8.77 -3.10
N GLY A 312 -9.25 7.98 -2.23
CA GLY A 312 -10.17 8.48 -1.20
C GLY A 312 -9.49 9.42 -0.21
N ALA A 313 -8.28 9.10 0.25
CA ALA A 313 -7.50 9.97 1.14
C ALA A 313 -7.19 11.32 0.49
N ALA A 314 -6.70 11.30 -0.76
CA ALA A 314 -6.38 12.52 -1.49
C ALA A 314 -7.64 13.38 -1.75
N GLY A 315 -8.74 12.76 -2.22
CA GLY A 315 -9.98 13.45 -2.54
C GLY A 315 -10.71 13.99 -1.31
N LEU A 316 -10.93 13.15 -0.30
CA LEU A 316 -11.62 13.57 0.94
C LEU A 316 -10.79 14.61 1.71
N GLY A 317 -9.46 14.44 1.75
CA GLY A 317 -8.59 15.41 2.38
C GLY A 317 -8.62 16.77 1.69
N ALA A 318 -8.62 16.82 0.35
CA ALA A 318 -8.75 18.05 -0.41
C ALA A 318 -10.10 18.75 -0.16
N ILE A 319 -11.20 17.98 -0.12
CA ILE A 319 -12.53 18.48 0.19
C ILE A 319 -12.56 19.10 1.59
N ILE A 320 -12.05 18.40 2.61
CA ILE A 320 -12.04 18.92 3.99
C ILE A 320 -11.23 20.21 4.09
N LEU A 321 -10.05 20.27 3.46
CA LEU A 321 -9.22 21.46 3.45
C LEU A 321 -9.95 22.66 2.85
N SER A 322 -10.78 22.45 1.82
CA SER A 322 -11.55 23.53 1.17
C SER A 322 -12.64 24.12 2.06
N PHE A 323 -13.13 23.37 3.07
CA PHE A 323 -14.22 23.82 3.95
C PHE A 323 -13.75 24.42 5.29
N GLY A 324 -12.52 24.32 5.71
CA GLY A 324 -12.12 24.91 6.98
C GLY A 324 -10.82 24.37 7.59
N GLY A 325 -9.90 23.92 6.75
CA GLY A 325 -8.58 23.52 7.23
C GLY A 325 -8.54 22.11 7.82
N PHE A 326 -7.56 21.86 8.70
CA PHE A 326 -7.26 20.49 9.19
C PHE A 326 -8.22 19.96 10.25
N GLY A 327 -9.12 20.78 10.82
CA GLY A 327 -10.03 20.37 11.89
C GLY A 327 -10.95 19.20 11.54
N GLY A 328 -11.31 19.02 10.27
CA GLY A 328 -12.14 17.91 9.81
C GLY A 328 -11.41 16.57 9.64
N PHE A 329 -10.06 16.56 9.64
CA PHE A 329 -9.27 15.33 9.44
C PHE A 329 -9.41 14.35 10.61
N GLY A 330 -9.39 14.85 11.83
CA GLY A 330 -9.55 14.04 13.05
C GLY A 330 -10.90 13.31 13.10
N PRO A 331 -12.03 14.01 13.00
CA PRO A 331 -13.37 13.41 12.95
C PRO A 331 -13.55 12.42 11.82
N LEU A 332 -13.07 12.71 10.61
CA LEU A 332 -13.13 11.79 9.48
C LEU A 332 -12.33 10.52 9.78
N ALA A 333 -11.09 10.66 10.24
CA ALA A 333 -10.25 9.51 10.56
C ALA A 333 -10.86 8.67 11.70
N LEU A 334 -11.42 9.29 12.72
CA LEU A 334 -12.12 8.59 13.80
C LEU A 334 -13.34 7.82 13.26
N LEU A 335 -14.19 8.48 12.46
CA LEU A 335 -15.38 7.85 11.88
C LEU A 335 -15.01 6.61 11.05
N LEU A 336 -14.05 6.75 10.14
CA LEU A 336 -13.59 5.65 9.28
C LEU A 336 -12.93 4.53 10.09
N SER A 337 -12.17 4.88 11.13
CA SER A 337 -11.56 3.92 12.03
C SER A 337 -12.58 3.13 12.84
N VAL A 338 -13.61 3.79 13.37
CA VAL A 338 -14.69 3.13 14.08
C VAL A 338 -15.51 2.24 13.15
N LEU A 339 -15.82 2.72 11.93
CA LEU A 339 -16.52 1.89 10.92
C LEU A 339 -15.70 0.67 10.54
N GLY A 340 -14.41 0.85 10.26
CA GLY A 340 -13.52 -0.27 9.92
C GLY A 340 -13.40 -1.29 11.06
N ALA A 341 -13.27 -0.82 12.31
CA ALA A 341 -13.25 -1.68 13.48
C ALA A 341 -14.58 -2.42 13.67
N ALA A 342 -15.71 -1.74 13.54
CA ALA A 342 -17.04 -2.34 13.65
C ALA A 342 -17.28 -3.43 12.60
N ILE A 343 -16.88 -3.20 11.34
CA ILE A 343 -16.92 -4.20 10.26
C ILE A 343 -16.08 -5.42 10.63
N ALA A 344 -14.86 -5.23 11.13
CA ALA A 344 -13.98 -6.33 11.53
C ALA A 344 -14.59 -7.16 12.68
N LEU A 345 -15.17 -6.51 13.68
CA LEU A 345 -15.86 -7.18 14.79
C LEU A 345 -17.13 -7.91 14.33
N TRP A 346 -17.87 -7.35 13.41
CA TRP A 346 -19.00 -8.05 12.78
C TRP A 346 -18.53 -9.32 12.04
N CYS A 347 -17.48 -9.20 11.21
CA CYS A 347 -16.89 -10.34 10.51
C CYS A 347 -16.36 -11.43 11.46
N ARG A 348 -15.87 -11.06 12.64
CA ARG A 348 -15.45 -11.97 13.68
C ARG A 348 -16.62 -12.80 14.23
N ARG A 349 -17.76 -12.17 14.53
CA ARG A 349 -18.97 -12.85 15.06
C ARG A 349 -19.55 -13.84 14.07
N VAL A 350 -19.57 -13.52 12.78
CA VAL A 350 -20.07 -14.41 11.74
C VAL A 350 -19.24 -15.71 11.63
N THR A 351 -17.96 -15.68 12.01
CA THR A 351 -17.08 -16.86 11.98
C THR A 351 -17.28 -17.79 13.18
N THR A 352 -17.76 -17.27 14.30
CA THR A 352 -17.99 -18.06 15.52
C THR A 352 -19.37 -18.74 15.54
N LEU A 353 -20.23 -18.42 14.58
CA LEU A 353 -21.61 -18.94 14.49
C LEU A 353 -21.79 -19.93 13.30
N GLY A 354 -20.76 -20.21 12.52
CA GLY A 354 -20.74 -21.20 11.42
C GLY A 354 -19.58 -22.17 11.57
#